data_b72b2470edae3508d61ad454ea9c0351
#
_entry.id   b72b2470edae3508d61ad454ea9c0351
#
_cell.length_a   1.000
_cell.length_b   1.000
_cell.length_c   1.000
_cell.angle_alpha   90.00
_cell.angle_beta   90.00
_cell.angle_gamma   90.00
#
_symmetry.space_group_name_H-M   'P 1'
#
loop_
_entity.id
_entity.type
_entity.pdbx_description
1 polymer ?
#
loop_
_entity_poly.entity_id
_entity_poly.type
_entity_poly.pdbx_seq_one_letter_code
_entity_poly.pdbx_strand_id
1 'polypeptide(L)'
;MKLDERKKKILSSVVEDYIESAEPVGSKTLVEKYKLNYSSATIRNEMKVLEEEGFLEQPHVSAGRIPSTKGYRYYVDNLMKERKLSMVDIDYINNTINGFGDTDAIFEQVADVVSKVLSTPTVITRNNTDTIENIKVVKISEKLLLIVLMSKMVLLRIVLQNLQIQLKILS
;
A
#
# COMPACT_ATOMS: atom_id res chain seq x y z
N MET A 1 -14.94 17.08 -7.30
CA MET A 1 -14.42 17.59 -8.61
C MET A 1 -14.13 16.38 -9.48
N LYS A 2 -14.62 16.37 -10.72
CA LYS A 2 -14.51 15.21 -11.60
C LYS A 2 -13.42 15.49 -12.62
N LEU A 3 -12.30 14.76 -12.57
CA LEU A 3 -11.24 14.85 -13.58
C LEU A 3 -11.75 14.36 -14.93
N ASP A 4 -11.29 14.95 -16.03
CA ASP A 4 -11.53 14.43 -17.36
C ASP A 4 -10.72 13.13 -17.61
N GLU A 5 -11.07 12.37 -18.65
CA GLU A 5 -10.45 11.07 -18.93
C GLU A 5 -8.94 11.15 -19.21
N ARG A 6 -8.46 12.27 -19.74
CA ARG A 6 -7.04 12.51 -19.99
C ARG A 6 -6.28 12.67 -18.67
N LYS A 7 -6.77 13.56 -17.80
CA LYS A 7 -6.18 13.78 -16.47
C LYS A 7 -6.21 12.52 -15.63
N LYS A 8 -7.32 11.75 -15.69
CA LYS A 8 -7.42 10.46 -15.01
C LYS A 8 -6.32 9.48 -15.45
N LYS A 9 -6.10 9.33 -16.76
CA LYS A 9 -5.06 8.46 -17.31
C LYS A 9 -3.66 8.92 -16.87
N ILE A 10 -3.38 10.22 -16.93
CA ILE A 10 -2.09 10.77 -16.53
C ILE A 10 -1.88 10.56 -15.03
N LEU A 11 -2.86 10.87 -14.19
CA LEU A 11 -2.77 10.65 -12.74
C LEU A 11 -2.55 9.17 -12.40
N SER A 12 -3.32 8.25 -13.02
CA SER A 12 -3.14 6.81 -12.85
C SER A 12 -1.72 6.38 -13.20
N SER A 13 -1.21 6.80 -14.35
CA SER A 13 0.14 6.45 -14.79
C SER A 13 1.24 7.01 -13.88
N VAL A 14 1.06 8.24 -13.35
CA VAL A 14 2.00 8.82 -12.38
C VAL A 14 2.00 8.03 -11.08
N VAL A 15 0.82 7.67 -10.56
CA VAL A 15 0.71 6.89 -9.32
C VAL A 15 1.33 5.50 -9.49
N GLU A 16 0.99 4.81 -10.57
CA GLU A 16 1.50 3.46 -10.87
C GLU A 16 3.02 3.45 -11.02
N ASP A 17 3.58 4.41 -11.78
CA ASP A 17 5.03 4.52 -11.99
C ASP A 17 5.76 4.85 -10.68
N TYR A 18 5.22 5.76 -9.89
CA TYR A 18 5.81 6.13 -8.60
C TYR A 18 5.76 4.99 -7.57
N ILE A 19 4.71 4.18 -7.56
CA ILE A 19 4.64 2.98 -6.70
C ILE A 19 5.74 1.98 -7.06
N GLU A 20 6.06 1.83 -8.35
CA GLU A 20 7.09 0.89 -8.80
C GLU A 20 8.52 1.40 -8.56
N SER A 21 8.77 2.69 -8.85
CA SER A 21 10.12 3.26 -8.89
C SER A 21 10.52 4.02 -7.63
N ALA A 22 9.55 4.55 -6.89
CA ALA A 22 9.73 5.52 -5.82
C ALA A 22 10.46 6.81 -6.27
N GLU A 23 10.47 7.10 -7.60
CA GLU A 23 11.14 8.26 -8.18
C GLU A 23 10.15 9.23 -8.84
N PRO A 24 10.43 10.55 -8.83
CA PRO A 24 9.57 11.53 -9.49
C PRO A 24 9.40 11.26 -10.98
N VAL A 25 8.16 11.21 -11.43
CA VAL A 25 7.77 10.78 -12.78
C VAL A 25 7.84 11.92 -13.78
N GLY A 26 8.58 11.72 -14.87
CA GLY A 26 8.71 12.69 -15.96
C GLY A 26 7.68 12.49 -17.06
N SER A 27 7.29 13.57 -17.76
CA SER A 27 6.34 13.48 -18.89
C SER A 27 6.85 12.59 -20.05
N LYS A 28 8.16 12.48 -20.27
CA LYS A 28 8.74 11.58 -21.27
C LYS A 28 8.54 10.12 -20.89
N THR A 29 8.79 9.77 -19.63
CA THR A 29 8.56 8.42 -19.08
C THR A 29 7.12 7.97 -19.31
N LEU A 30 6.15 8.87 -19.10
CA LEU A 30 4.73 8.56 -19.32
C LEU A 30 4.40 8.27 -20.78
N VAL A 31 5.01 9.00 -21.72
CA VAL A 31 4.83 8.73 -23.16
C VAL A 31 5.39 7.35 -23.53
N GLU A 32 6.61 7.07 -23.08
CA GLU A 32 7.34 5.88 -23.50
C GLU A 32 6.79 4.60 -22.84
N LYS A 33 6.62 4.62 -21.52
CA LYS A 33 6.23 3.43 -20.74
C LYS A 33 4.73 3.12 -20.86
N TYR A 34 3.88 4.15 -20.78
CA TYR A 34 2.42 3.99 -20.75
C TYR A 34 1.77 4.21 -22.13
N LYS A 35 2.57 4.48 -23.16
CA LYS A 35 2.13 4.67 -24.57
C LYS A 35 0.94 5.63 -24.67
N LEU A 36 1.00 6.72 -23.90
CA LEU A 36 -0.04 7.73 -23.95
C LEU A 36 0.02 8.46 -25.31
N ASN A 37 -1.09 8.48 -26.04
CA ASN A 37 -1.19 9.12 -27.35
C ASN A 37 -1.20 10.65 -27.29
N TYR A 38 -0.26 11.23 -26.49
CA TYR A 38 -0.10 12.66 -26.31
C TYR A 38 1.38 13.02 -26.37
N SER A 39 1.69 14.25 -26.81
CA SER A 39 3.07 14.74 -26.73
C SER A 39 3.54 14.90 -25.29
N SER A 40 4.84 14.78 -25.04
CA SER A 40 5.39 15.01 -23.70
C SER A 40 5.14 16.44 -23.20
N ALA A 41 5.02 17.42 -24.11
CA ALA A 41 4.65 18.78 -23.79
C ALA A 41 3.19 18.87 -23.30
N THR A 42 2.27 18.17 -23.97
CA THR A 42 0.87 18.08 -23.54
C THR A 42 0.75 17.46 -22.16
N ILE A 43 1.43 16.32 -21.96
CA ILE A 43 1.43 15.62 -20.66
C ILE A 43 2.00 16.52 -19.57
N ARG A 44 3.10 17.25 -19.82
CA ARG A 44 3.68 18.19 -18.88
C ARG A 44 2.69 19.28 -18.46
N ASN A 45 1.93 19.83 -19.41
CA ASN A 45 0.92 20.83 -19.10
C ASN A 45 -0.21 20.26 -18.25
N GLU A 46 -0.71 19.06 -18.57
CA GLU A 46 -1.73 18.40 -17.76
C GLU A 46 -1.23 18.05 -16.34
N MET A 47 0.05 17.61 -16.22
CA MET A 47 0.67 17.38 -14.91
C MET A 47 0.76 18.67 -14.09
N LYS A 48 1.03 19.80 -14.73
CA LYS A 48 1.02 21.11 -14.05
C LYS A 48 -0.38 21.47 -13.56
N VAL A 49 -1.42 21.25 -14.36
CA VAL A 49 -2.81 21.47 -13.93
C VAL A 49 -3.17 20.54 -12.76
N LEU A 50 -2.79 19.26 -12.82
CA LEU A 50 -3.00 18.31 -11.71
C LEU A 50 -2.25 18.72 -10.44
N GLU A 51 -1.10 19.36 -10.55
CA GLU A 51 -0.36 19.95 -9.44
C GLU A 51 -1.10 21.15 -8.85
N GLU A 52 -1.55 22.10 -9.70
CA GLU A 52 -2.35 23.27 -9.29
C GLU A 52 -3.66 22.83 -8.61
N GLU A 53 -4.26 21.75 -9.07
CA GLU A 53 -5.44 21.13 -8.47
C GLU A 53 -5.13 20.29 -7.21
N GLY A 54 -3.85 20.13 -6.85
CA GLY A 54 -3.37 19.47 -5.65
C GLY A 54 -3.36 17.94 -5.71
N PHE A 55 -3.45 17.33 -6.89
CA PHE A 55 -3.34 15.87 -7.06
C PHE A 55 -1.89 15.40 -7.21
N LEU A 56 -1.01 16.27 -7.70
CA LEU A 56 0.42 16.01 -7.85
C LEU A 56 1.23 17.06 -7.09
N GLU A 57 2.48 16.74 -6.84
CA GLU A 57 3.46 17.62 -6.22
C GLU A 57 4.78 17.59 -6.99
N GLN A 58 5.52 18.69 -7.00
CA GLN A 58 6.87 18.76 -7.55
C GLN A 58 7.88 18.87 -6.40
N PRO A 59 8.67 17.82 -6.10
CA PRO A 59 9.59 17.86 -4.97
C PRO A 59 10.74 18.86 -5.17
N HIS A 60 11.16 19.11 -6.43
CA HIS A 60 12.23 20.05 -6.77
C HIS A 60 11.97 20.69 -8.14
N VAL A 61 12.49 21.89 -8.38
CA VAL A 61 12.26 22.70 -9.61
C VAL A 61 12.51 21.94 -10.91
N SER A 62 13.49 21.03 -10.95
CA SER A 62 13.83 20.22 -12.13
C SER A 62 13.28 18.78 -12.08
N ALA A 63 12.62 18.41 -11.00
CA ALA A 63 12.10 17.06 -10.83
C ALA A 63 10.81 16.81 -11.65
N GLY A 64 10.48 15.53 -11.86
CA GLY A 64 9.17 15.11 -12.30
C GLY A 64 8.07 15.46 -11.29
N ARG A 65 6.99 14.71 -11.31
CA ARG A 65 5.90 14.85 -10.36
C ARG A 65 5.76 13.59 -9.53
N ILE A 66 5.32 13.75 -8.29
CA ILE A 66 4.93 12.68 -7.39
C ILE A 66 3.45 12.82 -7.03
N PRO A 67 2.76 11.75 -6.67
CA PRO A 67 1.39 11.83 -6.20
C PRO A 67 1.33 12.53 -4.84
N SER A 68 0.39 13.45 -4.66
CA SER A 68 0.03 13.99 -3.35
C SER A 68 -0.86 13.01 -2.58
N THR A 69 -1.10 13.26 -1.29
CA THR A 69 -2.09 12.52 -0.50
C THR A 69 -3.48 12.53 -1.16
N LYS A 70 -3.89 13.67 -1.74
CA LYS A 70 -5.15 13.80 -2.48
C LYS A 70 -5.13 12.99 -3.78
N GLY A 71 -3.99 12.95 -4.47
CA GLY A 71 -3.80 12.16 -5.68
C GLY A 71 -3.93 10.67 -5.42
N TYR A 72 -3.27 10.16 -4.39
CA TYR A 72 -3.40 8.77 -3.96
C TYR A 72 -4.85 8.42 -3.59
N ARG A 73 -5.51 9.27 -2.79
CA ARG A 73 -6.91 9.04 -2.41
C ARG A 73 -7.81 8.95 -3.63
N TYR A 74 -7.68 9.90 -4.56
CA TYR A 74 -8.47 9.90 -5.78
C TYR A 74 -8.21 8.65 -6.65
N TYR A 75 -6.94 8.22 -6.75
CA TYR A 75 -6.56 7.00 -7.47
C TYR A 75 -7.24 5.77 -6.87
N VAL A 76 -7.15 5.57 -5.56
CA VAL A 76 -7.74 4.42 -4.88
C VAL A 76 -9.27 4.41 -5.03
N ASP A 77 -9.92 5.56 -4.85
CA ASP A 77 -11.37 5.64 -4.82
C ASP A 77 -12.00 5.58 -6.23
N ASN A 78 -11.27 5.97 -7.30
CA ASN A 78 -11.88 6.18 -8.62
C ASN A 78 -11.14 5.53 -9.80
N LEU A 79 -9.85 5.24 -9.69
CA LEU A 79 -9.03 4.83 -10.83
C LEU A 79 -8.41 3.45 -10.68
N MET A 80 -8.14 3.03 -9.45
CA MET A 80 -7.53 1.73 -9.17
C MET A 80 -8.46 0.61 -9.63
N LYS A 81 -7.92 -0.30 -10.43
CA LYS A 81 -8.67 -1.50 -10.84
C LYS A 81 -8.68 -2.50 -9.70
N GLU A 82 -9.84 -3.03 -9.38
CA GLU A 82 -9.95 -4.13 -8.44
C GLU A 82 -9.11 -5.32 -8.93
N ARG A 83 -8.18 -5.76 -8.09
CA ARG A 83 -7.43 -6.98 -8.34
C ARG A 83 -8.33 -8.17 -8.01
N LYS A 84 -8.69 -8.94 -9.01
CA LYS A 84 -9.40 -10.21 -8.77
C LYS A 84 -8.43 -11.20 -8.13
N LEU A 85 -8.90 -11.88 -7.10
CA LEU A 85 -8.19 -13.00 -6.51
C LEU A 85 -7.99 -14.10 -7.54
N SER A 86 -6.85 -14.76 -7.52
CA SER A 86 -6.64 -15.96 -8.33
C SER A 86 -7.48 -17.13 -7.78
N MET A 87 -7.73 -18.15 -8.61
CA MET A 87 -8.41 -19.37 -8.13
C MET A 87 -7.64 -20.04 -6.99
N VAL A 88 -6.30 -19.99 -7.05
CA VAL A 88 -5.43 -20.51 -5.98
C VAL A 88 -5.63 -19.75 -4.68
N ASP A 89 -5.74 -18.42 -4.73
CA ASP A 89 -6.02 -17.59 -3.55
C ASP A 89 -7.40 -17.90 -2.97
N ILE A 90 -8.41 -18.07 -3.82
CA ILE A 90 -9.78 -18.41 -3.43
C ILE A 90 -9.82 -19.79 -2.75
N ASP A 91 -9.18 -20.78 -3.36
CA ASP A 91 -9.11 -22.14 -2.78
C ASP A 91 -8.35 -22.13 -1.44
N TYR A 92 -7.27 -21.36 -1.35
CA TYR A 92 -6.52 -21.20 -0.10
C TYR A 92 -7.38 -20.55 0.99
N ILE A 93 -8.10 -19.48 0.67
CA ILE A 93 -9.03 -18.82 1.60
C ILE A 93 -10.11 -19.81 2.09
N ASN A 94 -10.75 -20.50 1.17
CA ASN A 94 -11.81 -21.45 1.49
C ASN A 94 -11.31 -22.63 2.34
N ASN A 95 -10.09 -23.10 2.10
CA ASN A 95 -9.52 -24.23 2.84
C ASN A 95 -8.98 -23.82 4.22
N THR A 96 -8.58 -22.56 4.40
CA THR A 96 -8.00 -22.07 5.65
C THR A 96 -9.09 -21.57 6.62
N ILE A 97 -10.11 -20.88 6.10
CA ILE A 97 -11.24 -20.39 6.91
C ILE A 97 -12.32 -21.47 6.95
N ASN A 98 -12.02 -22.61 7.52
CA ASN A 98 -12.96 -23.71 7.69
C ASN A 98 -13.37 -23.86 9.16
N GLY A 99 -14.60 -23.43 9.44
CA GLY A 99 -15.30 -23.83 10.64
C GLY A 99 -15.44 -22.73 11.69
N PHE A 100 -16.52 -22.83 12.42
CA PHE A 100 -16.85 -22.04 13.59
C PHE A 100 -16.01 -22.56 14.76
N GLY A 101 -14.81 -22.00 14.88
CA GLY A 101 -13.92 -22.27 16.03
C GLY A 101 -14.03 -21.16 17.08
N ASP A 102 -13.19 -21.24 18.10
CA ASP A 102 -12.97 -20.17 19.05
C ASP A 102 -12.60 -18.88 18.29
N THR A 103 -13.11 -17.75 18.77
CA THR A 103 -12.92 -16.43 18.13
C THR A 103 -11.46 -16.10 17.90
N ASP A 104 -10.57 -16.51 18.81
CA ASP A 104 -9.13 -16.25 18.70
C ASP A 104 -8.49 -17.07 17.57
N ALA A 105 -8.92 -18.32 17.38
CA ALA A 105 -8.49 -19.15 16.26
C ALA A 105 -8.93 -18.58 14.90
N ILE A 106 -10.11 -17.95 14.83
CA ILE A 106 -10.58 -17.27 13.61
C ILE A 106 -9.68 -16.07 13.27
N PHE A 107 -9.30 -15.27 14.26
CA PHE A 107 -8.39 -14.13 14.02
C PHE A 107 -7.02 -14.58 13.51
N GLU A 108 -6.46 -15.66 14.06
CA GLU A 108 -5.19 -16.22 13.58
C GLU A 108 -5.32 -16.71 12.12
N GLN A 109 -6.38 -17.43 11.78
CA GLN A 109 -6.63 -17.92 10.42
C GLN A 109 -6.79 -16.75 9.42
N VAL A 110 -7.56 -15.74 9.78
CA VAL A 110 -7.74 -14.54 8.95
C VAL A 110 -6.42 -13.79 8.76
N ALA A 111 -5.61 -13.63 9.82
CA ALA A 111 -4.30 -12.99 9.73
C ALA A 111 -3.35 -13.76 8.79
N ASP A 112 -3.34 -15.09 8.87
CA ASP A 112 -2.51 -15.95 8.00
C ASP A 112 -2.96 -15.84 6.53
N VAL A 113 -4.26 -15.92 6.26
CA VAL A 113 -4.83 -15.77 4.93
C VAL A 113 -4.47 -14.42 4.32
N VAL A 114 -4.74 -13.34 5.03
CA VAL A 114 -4.48 -11.97 4.54
C VAL A 114 -2.97 -11.76 4.30
N SER A 115 -2.14 -12.23 5.22
CA SER A 115 -0.67 -12.13 5.09
C SER A 115 -0.15 -12.85 3.85
N LYS A 116 -0.65 -14.06 3.57
CA LYS A 116 -0.21 -14.85 2.41
C LYS A 116 -0.74 -14.30 1.10
N VAL A 117 -2.04 -14.01 1.01
CA VAL A 117 -2.69 -13.52 -0.22
C VAL A 117 -2.13 -12.16 -0.65
N LEU A 118 -1.88 -11.27 0.32
CA LEU A 118 -1.34 -9.94 0.04
C LEU A 118 0.19 -9.88 0.08
N SER A 119 0.88 -10.96 0.49
CA SER A 119 2.33 -10.98 0.71
C SER A 119 2.79 -9.84 1.63
N THR A 120 1.97 -9.49 2.61
CA THR A 120 2.15 -8.35 3.50
C THR A 120 1.97 -8.78 4.95
N PRO A 121 2.82 -8.32 5.89
CA PRO A 121 2.61 -8.57 7.30
C PRO A 121 1.23 -8.08 7.73
N THR A 122 0.48 -8.93 8.41
CA THR A 122 -0.89 -8.61 8.84
C THR A 122 -0.97 -8.64 10.36
N VAL A 123 -1.57 -7.60 10.93
CA VAL A 123 -1.85 -7.49 12.36
C VAL A 123 -3.35 -7.30 12.53
N ILE A 124 -3.97 -8.24 13.23
CA ILE A 124 -5.37 -8.11 13.63
C ILE A 124 -5.41 -7.71 15.09
N THR A 125 -6.05 -6.60 15.38
CA THR A 125 -6.27 -6.12 16.74
C THR A 125 -7.75 -6.12 17.06
N ARG A 126 -8.09 -6.58 18.26
CA ARG A 126 -9.44 -6.43 18.80
C ARG A 126 -9.56 -5.02 19.41
N ASN A 127 -10.59 -4.28 19.06
CA ASN A 127 -10.94 -3.03 19.76
C ASN A 127 -11.50 -3.34 21.18
N ASN A 128 -10.66 -3.89 22.03
CA ASN A 128 -10.91 -3.87 23.45
C ASN A 128 -10.23 -2.64 24.01
N THR A 129 -10.86 -1.97 24.95
CA THR A 129 -10.32 -0.81 25.69
C THR A 129 -9.11 -1.15 26.57
N ASP A 130 -8.45 -2.27 26.30
CA ASP A 130 -7.32 -2.76 27.06
C ASP A 130 -6.05 -1.97 26.69
N THR A 131 -5.49 -1.31 27.68
CA THR A 131 -4.19 -0.63 27.59
C THR A 131 -3.07 -1.64 27.36
N ILE A 132 -2.22 -1.37 26.36
CA ILE A 132 -0.99 -2.12 26.18
C ILE A 132 -0.08 -1.85 27.40
N GLU A 133 0.21 -2.88 28.17
CA GLU A 133 1.05 -2.78 29.37
C GLU A 133 2.55 -2.98 29.05
N ASN A 134 2.86 -3.74 28.01
CA ASN A 134 4.24 -4.00 27.68
C ASN A 134 4.42 -4.31 26.19
N ILE A 135 5.57 -3.91 25.64
CA ILE A 135 5.99 -4.21 24.28
C ILE A 135 7.37 -4.87 24.35
N LYS A 136 7.50 -6.09 23.84
CA LYS A 136 8.79 -6.74 23.68
C LYS A 136 9.13 -6.90 22.21
N VAL A 137 10.33 -6.45 21.83
CA VAL A 137 10.87 -6.63 20.48
C VAL A 137 12.04 -7.59 20.59
N VAL A 138 11.96 -8.70 19.85
CA VAL A 138 13.02 -9.73 19.83
C VAL A 138 13.50 -9.85 18.39
N LYS A 139 14.79 -9.61 18.15
CA LYS A 139 15.43 -9.87 16.86
C LYS A 139 15.65 -11.38 16.74
N ILE A 140 14.98 -12.01 15.78
CA ILE A 140 15.10 -13.45 15.50
C ILE A 140 16.22 -13.68 14.47
N SER A 141 16.31 -12.82 13.46
CA SER A 141 17.39 -12.85 12.46
C SER A 141 17.63 -11.46 11.87
N GLU A 142 18.58 -11.34 10.93
CA GLU A 142 18.84 -10.07 10.22
C GLU A 142 17.60 -9.48 9.49
N LYS A 143 16.64 -10.33 9.15
CA LYS A 143 15.44 -9.95 8.38
C LYS A 143 14.14 -10.21 9.14
N LEU A 144 14.20 -10.66 10.40
CA LEU A 144 13.01 -11.05 11.15
C LEU A 144 13.02 -10.47 12.56
N LEU A 145 11.99 -9.68 12.86
CA LEU A 145 11.70 -9.16 14.18
C LEU A 145 10.40 -9.77 14.69
N LEU A 146 10.39 -10.20 15.94
CA LEU A 146 9.20 -10.58 16.68
C LEU A 146 8.81 -9.41 17.61
N ILE A 147 7.63 -8.89 17.45
CA ILE A 147 7.06 -7.88 18.34
C ILE A 147 5.95 -8.55 19.15
N VAL A 148 6.10 -8.56 20.46
CA VAL A 148 5.11 -9.11 21.39
C VAL A 148 4.46 -7.95 22.16
N LEU A 149 3.17 -7.76 21.93
CA LEU A 149 2.34 -6.79 22.66
C LEU A 149 1.63 -7.54 23.79
N MET A 150 1.78 -7.06 25.01
CA MET A 150 1.15 -7.63 26.20
C MET A 150 0.14 -6.63 26.75
N SER A 151 -1.13 -7.04 26.86
CA SER A 151 -2.17 -6.33 27.60
C SER A 151 -2.58 -7.13 28.82
N LYS A 152 -3.41 -6.55 29.70
CA LYS A 152 -3.89 -7.24 30.92
C LYS A 152 -4.59 -8.57 30.64
N MET A 153 -5.15 -8.76 29.45
CA MET A 153 -6.00 -9.90 29.13
C MET A 153 -5.55 -10.76 27.94
N VAL A 154 -4.64 -10.29 27.06
CA VAL A 154 -4.31 -11.01 25.83
C VAL A 154 -2.82 -10.93 25.48
N LEU A 155 -2.20 -12.06 25.18
CA LEU A 155 -0.87 -12.15 24.55
C LEU A 155 -1.05 -12.08 23.04
N LEU A 156 -0.72 -10.94 22.41
CA LEU A 156 -0.76 -10.82 20.94
C LEU A 156 0.59 -11.28 20.36
N ARG A 157 0.57 -12.34 19.58
CA ARG A 157 1.75 -12.86 18.87
C ARG A 157 1.77 -12.31 17.44
N ILE A 158 2.74 -11.45 17.13
CA ILE A 158 2.97 -10.96 15.77
C ILE A 158 4.21 -11.66 15.21
N VAL A 159 4.04 -12.46 14.16
CA VAL A 159 5.15 -13.08 13.43
C VAL A 159 5.34 -12.31 12.12
N LEU A 160 6.43 -11.55 12.03
CA LEU A 160 6.80 -10.85 10.80
C LEU A 160 7.73 -11.73 9.97
N GLN A 161 7.22 -12.33 8.89
CA GLN A 161 8.05 -13.05 7.93
C GLN A 161 8.44 -12.10 6.78
N ASN A 162 9.75 -12.02 6.51
CA ASN A 162 10.35 -11.31 5.38
C ASN A 162 10.03 -9.81 5.26
N LEU A 163 10.55 -9.01 6.18
CA LEU A 163 10.53 -7.57 6.03
C LEU A 163 11.88 -7.06 5.49
N GLN A 164 11.92 -6.57 4.26
CA GLN A 164 12.88 -5.56 3.87
C GLN A 164 12.35 -4.20 4.36
N ILE A 165 12.49 -3.92 5.65
CA ILE A 165 12.26 -2.58 6.17
C ILE A 165 13.60 -1.85 6.15
N GLN A 166 13.75 -0.92 5.24
CA GLN A 166 14.69 0.19 5.45
C GLN A 166 14.07 1.11 6.50
N LEU A 167 14.40 0.86 7.77
CA LEU A 167 14.20 1.85 8.83
C LEU A 167 15.20 2.98 8.57
N LYS A 168 14.75 4.03 7.88
CA LYS A 168 15.42 5.32 7.91
C LYS A 168 15.13 5.92 9.28
N ILE A 169 16.02 5.65 10.24
CA ILE A 169 16.01 6.33 11.54
C ILE A 169 16.34 7.79 11.23
N LEU A 170 15.38 8.66 11.44
CA LEU A 170 15.59 10.10 11.48
C LEU A 170 16.48 10.41 12.69
N SER A 171 17.73 10.76 12.43
CA SER A 171 18.61 11.46 13.36
C SER A 171 18.22 12.93 13.40
#